data_cdd370112824d54976657e868d6886cb
#
_entry.id   cdd370112824d54976657e868d6886cb
#
_cell.length_a   1.000
_cell.length_b   1.000
_cell.length_c   1.000
_cell.angle_alpha   90.00
_cell.angle_beta   90.00
_cell.angle_gamma   90.00
#
_symmetry.space_group_name_H-M   'P 1'
#
loop_
_entity.id
_entity.type
_entity.pdbx_description
1 polymer ?
#
loop_
_entity_poly.entity_id
_entity_poly.type
_entity_poly.pdbx_seq_one_letter_code
_entity_poly.pdbx_strand_id
1 'polypeptide(L)'
;MVITTSAKIRNLFKKGNMKGISRRTFGKTLAGGTVGGLLTTAFAPGMSGAGSSIQKKKLGIALVGLGSYSTYQLAPALQETKHCYLAGVVTGTPSKEAEWQKKYGIDPPHIYNYDTFDRIAEDDAIDIVYVVLPNSMHAEFSIRAARAGKHVICEKPMAVSVAECDAIIEACSTAGVKLGVGYRLHSEPYTQEVQRMVRENTIGDIHFVSADAAYLSRGNPDQWRLNKALSGGGALMNMGVYSIQSCIYGCGKNPVSVSAQEFSTRPEYFKDTDETITAQFEFPGDTVAQMMTSHNANANRLYASGTGGWFELNPANNYGPLSGQSSEGPISFPHESQQKLQMDDFARHILFGSPNLAPGEMGRRDMVIVEAIYRSIREGGRRIPLDLPQGYGFAKRS
;
A
#
# COMPACT_ATOMS: atom_id res chain seq x y z
N MET A 1 -22.52 15.23 -12.39
CA MET A 1 -21.76 16.48 -12.47
C MET A 1 -20.37 16.29 -11.85
N VAL A 2 -19.49 15.49 -12.51
CA VAL A 2 -18.14 15.11 -12.04
C VAL A 2 -17.11 15.21 -13.19
N ILE A 3 -17.45 15.84 -14.31
CA ILE A 3 -16.62 15.78 -15.54
C ILE A 3 -15.59 16.94 -15.64
N THR A 4 -15.62 17.94 -14.75
CA THR A 4 -14.76 19.12 -14.87
C THR A 4 -13.36 19.00 -14.21
N THR A 5 -13.13 17.99 -13.38
CA THR A 5 -11.87 17.85 -12.63
C THR A 5 -10.76 17.20 -13.46
N SER A 6 -11.09 16.24 -14.34
CA SER A 6 -10.12 15.50 -15.16
C SER A 6 -9.39 16.37 -16.20
N ALA A 7 -10.03 17.41 -16.72
CA ALA A 7 -9.42 18.30 -17.71
C ALA A 7 -8.43 19.31 -17.08
N LYS A 8 -8.65 19.71 -15.82
CA LYS A 8 -7.71 20.56 -15.07
C LYS A 8 -6.44 19.82 -14.67
N ILE A 9 -6.54 18.56 -14.33
CA ILE A 9 -5.40 17.71 -13.93
C ILE A 9 -4.43 17.50 -15.09
N ARG A 10 -4.91 17.28 -16.32
CA ARG A 10 -4.04 17.13 -17.50
C ARG A 10 -3.26 18.39 -17.87
N ASN A 11 -3.74 19.57 -17.49
CA ASN A 11 -3.05 20.84 -17.80
C ASN A 11 -1.97 21.24 -16.78
N LEU A 12 -1.99 20.71 -15.56
CA LEU A 12 -0.95 20.97 -14.55
C LEU A 12 0.38 20.27 -14.89
N PHE A 13 0.35 19.10 -15.53
CA PHE A 13 1.55 18.39 -15.97
C PHE A 13 2.23 18.98 -17.22
N LYS A 14 1.56 19.89 -17.98
CA LYS A 14 2.12 20.48 -19.20
C LYS A 14 2.85 21.82 -18.99
N LYS A 15 2.88 22.40 -17.81
CA LYS A 15 3.51 23.71 -17.52
C LYS A 15 4.62 23.69 -16.46
N GLY A 16 5.37 22.63 -16.35
CA GLY A 16 6.56 22.54 -15.51
C GLY A 16 7.85 22.85 -16.27
N ASN A 17 8.11 24.13 -16.59
CA ASN A 17 9.41 24.59 -17.08
C ASN A 17 10.40 24.67 -15.90
N MET A 18 11.11 23.59 -15.60
CA MET A 18 12.22 23.62 -14.65
C MET A 18 13.49 24.04 -15.38
N LYS A 19 13.89 25.31 -15.21
CA LYS A 19 15.25 25.76 -15.54
C LYS A 19 16.21 25.17 -14.50
N GLY A 20 17.20 24.42 -14.98
CA GLY A 20 18.20 23.77 -14.19
C GLY A 20 19.06 24.76 -13.37
N ILE A 21 19.25 24.45 -12.10
CA ILE A 21 20.28 25.07 -11.25
C ILE A 21 21.51 24.18 -11.30
N SER A 22 22.58 24.77 -11.87
CA SER A 22 23.89 24.18 -12.07
C SER A 22 24.62 23.86 -10.74
N ARG A 23 25.23 22.67 -10.67
CA ARG A 23 26.09 22.17 -9.59
C ARG A 23 27.46 22.90 -9.53
N ARG A 24 27.52 24.23 -9.44
CA ARG A 24 28.80 24.93 -9.30
C ARG A 24 28.66 26.21 -8.47
N THR A 25 28.38 26.11 -7.18
CA THR A 25 28.68 27.19 -6.22
C THR A 25 28.64 26.65 -4.77
N PHE A 26 29.50 25.69 -4.47
CA PHE A 26 29.81 25.37 -3.08
C PHE A 26 31.31 24.99 -2.99
N GLY A 27 32.11 25.99 -2.90
CA GLY A 27 33.55 25.78 -2.70
C GLY A 27 34.34 27.05 -2.97
N LYS A 28 34.46 27.90 -1.99
CA LYS A 28 35.61 28.81 -1.79
C LYS A 28 35.25 29.81 -0.68
N THR A 29 35.69 29.56 0.52
CA THR A 29 36.28 30.54 1.43
C THR A 29 36.76 29.83 2.70
N LEU A 30 38.00 29.39 2.66
CA LEU A 30 38.80 29.05 3.85
C LEU A 30 40.27 29.35 3.46
N ALA A 31 40.73 30.49 3.84
CA ALA A 31 42.19 30.73 4.05
C ALA A 31 42.42 32.07 4.75
N GLY A 32 43.07 32.05 5.88
CA GLY A 32 43.94 33.15 6.33
C GLY A 32 43.62 33.77 7.69
N GLY A 33 44.48 33.50 8.69
CA GLY A 33 44.63 34.40 9.83
C GLY A 33 44.91 33.72 11.18
N THR A 34 46.17 33.32 11.40
CA THR A 34 46.76 33.07 12.74
C THR A 34 46.97 34.41 13.47
N VAL A 35 46.71 34.49 14.80
CA VAL A 35 47.57 35.00 15.88
C VAL A 35 46.88 34.81 17.25
N GLY A 36 47.68 34.40 18.23
CA GLY A 36 47.39 33.90 19.53
C GLY A 36 46.85 34.89 20.59
N GLY A 37 46.44 34.31 21.69
CA GLY A 37 46.04 34.97 22.93
C GLY A 37 45.44 33.96 23.91
N LEU A 38 46.25 33.43 24.85
CA LEU A 38 45.73 32.66 25.97
C LEU A 38 44.88 33.57 26.88
N LEU A 39 43.63 33.23 27.08
CA LEU A 39 42.85 33.65 28.26
C LEU A 39 41.97 32.49 28.67
N THR A 40 42.33 31.86 29.80
CA THR A 40 41.57 30.86 30.49
C THR A 40 40.35 31.51 31.14
N THR A 41 39.15 31.24 30.59
CA THR A 41 37.89 31.47 31.29
C THR A 41 37.19 30.14 31.46
N ALA A 42 36.94 29.80 32.72
CA ALA A 42 36.17 28.60 33.12
C ALA A 42 34.75 28.69 32.56
N PHE A 43 34.41 27.83 31.60
CA PHE A 43 33.04 27.62 31.14
C PHE A 43 32.38 26.63 32.08
N ALA A 44 31.36 27.09 32.82
CA ALA A 44 30.38 26.23 33.45
C ALA A 44 29.65 25.40 32.36
N PRO A 45 29.36 24.10 32.57
CA PRO A 45 28.59 23.33 31.61
C PRO A 45 27.16 23.87 31.60
N GLY A 46 26.83 24.59 30.54
CA GLY A 46 25.45 24.92 30.20
C GLY A 46 24.65 23.63 30.03
N MET A 47 23.70 23.41 30.90
CA MET A 47 22.66 22.40 30.74
C MET A 47 21.92 22.73 29.44
N SER A 48 22.27 22.04 28.37
CA SER A 48 21.43 21.93 27.19
C SER A 48 20.15 21.22 27.64
N GLY A 49 19.09 21.97 27.84
CA GLY A 49 17.77 21.44 28.06
C GLY A 49 17.39 20.62 26.84
N ALA A 50 17.64 19.31 26.89
CA ALA A 50 16.97 18.38 26.01
C ALA A 50 15.47 18.50 26.31
N GLY A 51 14.76 19.23 25.47
CA GLY A 51 13.33 19.26 25.49
C GLY A 51 12.86 17.80 25.40
N SER A 52 12.35 17.26 26.48
CA SER A 52 11.67 15.98 26.52
C SER A 52 10.51 16.10 25.53
N SER A 53 10.67 15.62 24.31
CA SER A 53 9.56 15.42 23.39
C SER A 53 8.66 14.39 24.08
N ILE A 54 7.50 14.83 24.57
CA ILE A 54 6.49 13.93 25.10
C ILE A 54 6.12 13.00 23.94
N GLN A 55 6.60 11.76 23.97
CA GLN A 55 6.29 10.77 22.95
C GLN A 55 4.78 10.57 22.94
N LYS A 56 4.13 10.87 21.81
CA LYS A 56 2.69 10.66 21.66
C LYS A 56 2.38 9.19 21.94
N LYS A 57 1.36 8.92 22.76
CA LYS A 57 0.91 7.55 23.05
C LYS A 57 0.13 6.93 21.89
N LYS A 58 -0.55 7.74 21.08
CA LYS A 58 -1.33 7.36 19.91
C LYS A 58 -1.15 8.38 18.79
N LEU A 59 -1.18 7.90 17.55
CA LEU A 59 -1.07 8.73 16.36
C LEU A 59 -2.45 9.01 15.76
N GLY A 60 -2.70 10.27 15.39
CA GLY A 60 -3.92 10.66 14.71
C GLY A 60 -3.90 10.31 13.22
N ILE A 61 -4.93 9.62 12.74
CA ILE A 61 -5.11 9.27 11.33
C ILE A 61 -6.20 10.13 10.72
N ALA A 62 -5.91 10.77 9.58
CA ALA A 62 -6.91 11.36 8.71
C ALA A 62 -7.26 10.39 7.56
N LEU A 63 -8.53 10.04 7.39
CA LEU A 63 -9.02 9.24 6.25
C LEU A 63 -9.33 10.14 5.07
N VAL A 64 -8.67 9.90 3.93
CA VAL A 64 -8.89 10.63 2.67
C VAL A 64 -9.73 9.80 1.72
N GLY A 65 -10.97 10.24 1.49
CA GLY A 65 -11.96 9.47 0.74
C GLY A 65 -12.86 8.63 1.64
N LEU A 66 -14.11 9.07 1.78
CA LEU A 66 -15.12 8.46 2.65
C LEU A 66 -16.05 7.52 1.86
N GLY A 67 -15.44 6.58 1.12
CA GLY A 67 -16.14 5.53 0.39
C GLY A 67 -16.56 4.35 1.29
N SER A 68 -17.07 3.28 0.67
CA SER A 68 -17.53 2.09 1.40
C SER A 68 -16.45 1.47 2.28
N TYR A 69 -15.18 1.44 1.81
CA TYR A 69 -14.10 0.86 2.58
C TYR A 69 -13.78 1.67 3.85
N SER A 70 -13.69 2.98 3.74
CA SER A 70 -13.54 3.88 4.91
C SER A 70 -14.71 3.75 5.86
N THR A 71 -15.95 3.70 5.33
CA THR A 71 -17.19 3.70 6.14
C THR A 71 -17.43 2.40 6.90
N TYR A 72 -17.17 1.25 6.24
CA TYR A 72 -17.56 -0.06 6.78
C TYR A 72 -16.39 -0.89 7.30
N GLN A 73 -15.14 -0.51 6.99
CA GLN A 73 -13.96 -1.24 7.41
C GLN A 73 -12.99 -0.38 8.26
N LEU A 74 -12.49 0.74 7.73
CA LEU A 74 -11.42 1.49 8.40
C LEU A 74 -11.90 2.27 9.62
N ALA A 75 -12.99 3.03 9.49
CA ALA A 75 -13.46 3.85 10.61
C ALA A 75 -13.97 3.02 11.80
N PRO A 76 -14.70 1.90 11.63
CA PRO A 76 -14.99 0.99 12.73
C PRO A 76 -13.71 0.39 13.36
N ALA A 77 -12.76 -0.05 12.53
CA ALA A 77 -11.49 -0.60 13.02
C ALA A 77 -10.67 0.41 13.83
N LEU A 78 -10.69 1.70 13.45
CA LEU A 78 -10.02 2.78 14.19
C LEU A 78 -10.57 2.99 15.60
N GLN A 79 -11.81 2.57 15.89
CA GLN A 79 -12.35 2.62 17.24
C GLN A 79 -11.74 1.56 18.17
N GLU A 80 -11.08 0.53 17.60
CA GLU A 80 -10.49 -0.59 18.31
C GLU A 80 -8.96 -0.54 18.37
N THR A 81 -8.33 0.42 17.65
CA THR A 81 -6.86 0.55 17.59
C THR A 81 -6.25 0.98 18.92
N LYS A 82 -5.05 0.47 19.18
CA LYS A 82 -4.29 0.75 20.41
C LYS A 82 -3.29 1.90 20.25
N HIS A 83 -2.71 2.04 19.08
CA HIS A 83 -1.60 2.95 18.80
C HIS A 83 -1.97 4.12 17.88
N CYS A 84 -3.19 4.13 17.34
CA CYS A 84 -3.70 5.24 16.55
C CYS A 84 -5.18 5.51 16.84
N TYR A 85 -5.74 6.57 16.25
CA TYR A 85 -7.15 6.94 16.37
C TYR A 85 -7.59 7.75 15.15
N LEU A 86 -8.90 7.84 14.90
CA LEU A 86 -9.46 8.69 13.85
C LEU A 86 -9.41 10.16 14.30
N ALA A 87 -8.50 10.94 13.73
CA ALA A 87 -8.30 12.34 14.06
C ALA A 87 -9.02 13.29 13.11
N GLY A 88 -9.08 12.95 11.81
CA GLY A 88 -9.65 13.82 10.80
C GLY A 88 -10.15 13.08 9.58
N VAL A 89 -10.82 13.81 8.69
CA VAL A 89 -11.34 13.28 7.43
C VAL A 89 -11.19 14.28 6.29
N VAL A 90 -11.05 13.73 5.07
CA VAL A 90 -11.04 14.52 3.82
C VAL A 90 -12.07 13.93 2.86
N THR A 91 -13.00 14.75 2.39
CA THR A 91 -14.03 14.31 1.45
C THR A 91 -14.40 15.40 0.44
N GLY A 92 -14.70 14.99 -0.79
CA GLY A 92 -15.30 15.89 -1.79
C GLY A 92 -16.84 15.94 -1.73
N THR A 93 -17.45 15.35 -0.71
CA THR A 93 -18.92 15.26 -0.57
C THR A 93 -19.37 15.96 0.71
N PRO A 94 -19.89 17.20 0.64
CA PRO A 94 -20.22 18.00 1.83
C PRO A 94 -21.19 17.32 2.80
N SER A 95 -22.15 16.53 2.31
CA SER A 95 -23.10 15.81 3.19
C SER A 95 -22.41 14.80 4.10
N LYS A 96 -21.26 14.25 3.69
CA LYS A 96 -20.48 13.32 4.52
C LYS A 96 -19.70 14.02 5.63
N GLU A 97 -19.35 15.28 5.47
CA GLU A 97 -18.65 16.05 6.51
C GLU A 97 -19.50 16.08 7.79
N ALA A 98 -20.75 16.52 7.70
CA ALA A 98 -21.67 16.58 8.84
C ALA A 98 -22.01 15.20 9.41
N GLU A 99 -22.19 14.18 8.54
CA GLU A 99 -22.43 12.79 8.94
C GLU A 99 -21.28 12.25 9.78
N TRP A 100 -20.04 12.39 9.29
CA TRP A 100 -18.86 11.85 9.95
C TRP A 100 -18.48 12.61 11.21
N GLN A 101 -18.64 13.94 11.21
CA GLN A 101 -18.51 14.77 12.40
C GLN A 101 -19.40 14.27 13.53
N LYS A 102 -20.70 14.10 13.25
CA LYS A 102 -21.67 13.62 14.23
C LYS A 102 -21.39 12.20 14.70
N LYS A 103 -21.03 11.30 13.77
CA LYS A 103 -20.87 9.87 14.06
C LYS A 103 -19.62 9.57 14.88
N TYR A 104 -18.51 10.25 14.60
CA TYR A 104 -17.21 9.95 15.17
C TYR A 104 -16.66 11.05 16.08
N GLY A 105 -17.41 12.14 16.30
CA GLY A 105 -17.00 13.22 17.17
C GLY A 105 -15.79 14.00 16.65
N ILE A 106 -15.65 14.13 15.32
CA ILE A 106 -14.50 14.84 14.71
C ILE A 106 -14.75 16.34 14.82
N ASP A 107 -13.80 17.07 15.41
CA ASP A 107 -13.90 18.52 15.50
C ASP A 107 -13.80 19.19 14.13
N PRO A 108 -14.58 20.27 13.88
CA PRO A 108 -14.63 20.94 12.57
C PRO A 108 -13.25 21.33 11.96
N PRO A 109 -12.24 21.76 12.74
CA PRO A 109 -10.91 22.08 12.21
C PRO A 109 -10.20 20.91 11.54
N HIS A 110 -10.56 19.65 11.86
CA HIS A 110 -9.97 18.44 11.32
C HIS A 110 -10.77 17.83 10.16
N ILE A 111 -11.70 18.60 9.58
CA ILE A 111 -12.51 18.22 8.42
C ILE A 111 -12.09 19.02 7.21
N TYR A 112 -11.65 18.33 6.16
CA TYR A 112 -11.09 18.92 4.95
C TYR A 112 -11.83 18.43 3.71
N ASN A 113 -11.71 19.21 2.64
CA ASN A 113 -12.02 18.76 1.28
C ASN A 113 -10.75 18.68 0.44
N TYR A 114 -10.86 18.27 -0.83
CA TYR A 114 -9.69 18.10 -1.71
C TYR A 114 -8.96 19.42 -2.02
N ASP A 115 -9.67 20.56 -2.00
CA ASP A 115 -9.07 21.87 -2.25
C ASP A 115 -8.33 22.41 -1.00
N THR A 116 -8.83 22.09 0.19
CA THR A 116 -8.24 22.53 1.48
C THR A 116 -7.28 21.51 2.08
N PHE A 117 -7.02 20.39 1.39
CA PHE A 117 -6.20 19.27 1.87
C PHE A 117 -4.84 19.69 2.44
N ASP A 118 -4.14 20.61 1.76
CA ASP A 118 -2.76 20.98 2.12
C ASP A 118 -2.68 21.69 3.49
N ARG A 119 -3.81 22.19 4.03
CA ARG A 119 -3.88 22.75 5.38
C ARG A 119 -3.66 21.71 6.49
N ILE A 120 -3.71 20.42 6.17
CA ILE A 120 -3.33 19.33 7.08
C ILE A 120 -1.89 19.51 7.62
N ALA A 121 -1.01 20.22 6.88
CA ALA A 121 0.34 20.52 7.31
C ALA A 121 0.39 21.21 8.68
N GLU A 122 -0.60 22.06 8.97
CA GLU A 122 -0.70 22.87 10.19
C GLU A 122 -1.48 22.17 11.32
N ASP A 123 -1.96 20.93 11.09
CA ASP A 123 -2.81 20.20 12.03
C ASP A 123 -1.99 19.19 12.85
N ASP A 124 -1.66 19.55 14.08
CA ASP A 124 -0.89 18.70 15.00
C ASP A 124 -1.67 17.47 15.52
N ALA A 125 -2.99 17.42 15.33
CA ALA A 125 -3.78 16.24 15.66
C ALA A 125 -3.60 15.11 14.64
N ILE A 126 -3.17 15.42 13.40
CA ILE A 126 -2.98 14.46 12.31
C ILE A 126 -1.50 14.13 12.16
N ASP A 127 -1.13 12.87 12.38
CA ASP A 127 0.21 12.33 12.20
C ASP A 127 0.32 11.52 10.90
N ILE A 128 -0.76 10.83 10.52
CA ILE A 128 -0.85 9.90 9.40
C ILE A 128 -2.00 10.30 8.49
N VAL A 129 -1.75 10.33 7.20
CA VAL A 129 -2.79 10.45 6.17
C VAL A 129 -2.98 9.09 5.51
N TYR A 130 -4.21 8.56 5.58
CA TYR A 130 -4.59 7.31 4.93
C TYR A 130 -5.38 7.59 3.66
N VAL A 131 -4.75 7.38 2.50
CA VAL A 131 -5.33 7.65 1.18
C VAL A 131 -6.18 6.48 0.73
N VAL A 132 -7.51 6.70 0.59
CA VAL A 132 -8.54 5.67 0.30
C VAL A 132 -9.43 6.16 -0.85
N LEU A 133 -8.80 6.53 -1.94
CA LEU A 133 -9.39 7.16 -3.12
C LEU A 133 -9.47 6.16 -4.30
N PRO A 134 -10.07 6.52 -5.45
CA PRO A 134 -9.82 5.81 -6.69
C PRO A 134 -8.32 5.78 -7.02
N ASN A 135 -7.84 4.66 -7.59
CA ASN A 135 -6.42 4.37 -7.75
C ASN A 135 -5.62 5.49 -8.45
N SER A 136 -6.20 6.15 -9.44
CA SER A 136 -5.57 7.26 -10.17
C SER A 136 -5.33 8.53 -9.33
N MET A 137 -5.89 8.60 -8.14
CA MET A 137 -5.70 9.73 -7.21
C MET A 137 -4.70 9.40 -6.09
N HIS A 138 -4.25 8.15 -5.98
CA HIS A 138 -3.36 7.72 -4.92
C HIS A 138 -2.04 8.49 -4.92
N ALA A 139 -1.42 8.64 -6.09
CA ALA A 139 -0.13 9.33 -6.20
C ALA A 139 -0.23 10.80 -5.80
N GLU A 140 -1.23 11.53 -6.31
CA GLU A 140 -1.40 12.95 -5.98
C GLU A 140 -1.51 13.16 -4.47
N PHE A 141 -2.46 12.48 -3.82
CA PHE A 141 -2.75 12.71 -2.41
C PHE A 141 -1.69 12.15 -1.47
N SER A 142 -1.01 11.05 -1.84
CA SER A 142 0.14 10.54 -1.08
C SER A 142 1.33 11.50 -1.12
N ILE A 143 1.64 12.06 -2.28
CA ILE A 143 2.70 13.06 -2.45
C ILE A 143 2.37 14.36 -1.69
N ARG A 144 1.13 14.82 -1.74
CA ARG A 144 0.67 16.01 -1.00
C ARG A 144 0.77 15.78 0.51
N ALA A 145 0.36 14.60 1.00
CA ALA A 145 0.49 14.22 2.41
C ALA A 145 1.95 14.21 2.87
N ALA A 146 2.85 13.61 2.08
CA ALA A 146 4.28 13.60 2.36
C ALA A 146 4.85 15.03 2.44
N ARG A 147 4.50 15.90 1.48
CA ARG A 147 4.90 17.32 1.47
C ARG A 147 4.36 18.10 2.65
N ALA A 148 3.20 17.72 3.18
CA ALA A 148 2.63 18.25 4.41
C ALA A 148 3.33 17.73 5.68
N GLY A 149 4.39 16.91 5.54
CA GLY A 149 5.14 16.34 6.66
C GLY A 149 4.41 15.20 7.39
N LYS A 150 3.37 14.64 6.78
CA LYS A 150 2.58 13.56 7.39
C LYS A 150 3.04 12.19 6.91
N HIS A 151 3.06 11.20 7.80
CA HIS A 151 3.24 9.81 7.41
C HIS A 151 2.09 9.35 6.52
N VAL A 152 2.34 8.39 5.62
CA VAL A 152 1.36 8.00 4.59
C VAL A 152 1.04 6.52 4.68
N ILE A 153 -0.25 6.18 4.71
CA ILE A 153 -0.75 4.87 4.29
C ILE A 153 -1.48 5.09 2.97
N CYS A 154 -1.04 4.41 1.92
CA CYS A 154 -1.69 4.44 0.61
C CYS A 154 -2.42 3.12 0.36
N GLU A 155 -3.72 3.15 0.01
CA GLU A 155 -4.44 1.93 -0.35
C GLU A 155 -3.82 1.21 -1.54
N LYS A 156 -4.10 -0.09 -1.60
CA LYS A 156 -3.70 -0.94 -2.73
C LYS A 156 -4.70 -0.84 -3.90
N PRO A 157 -4.22 -0.96 -5.15
CA PRO A 157 -2.82 -0.88 -5.56
C PRO A 157 -2.24 0.50 -5.25
N MET A 158 -0.95 0.57 -4.93
CA MET A 158 -0.33 1.81 -4.46
C MET A 158 -0.47 2.97 -5.46
N ALA A 159 -0.48 2.67 -6.76
CA ALA A 159 -0.69 3.63 -7.84
C ALA A 159 -1.18 2.92 -9.11
N VAL A 160 -1.30 3.64 -10.22
CA VAL A 160 -1.70 3.05 -11.52
C VAL A 160 -0.51 2.78 -12.45
N SER A 161 0.72 3.10 -12.01
CA SER A 161 1.97 2.83 -12.73
C SER A 161 3.17 2.74 -11.80
N VAL A 162 4.25 2.10 -12.27
CA VAL A 162 5.54 2.05 -11.56
C VAL A 162 6.10 3.47 -11.34
N ALA A 163 5.98 4.35 -12.34
CA ALA A 163 6.48 5.73 -12.23
C ALA A 163 5.75 6.52 -11.13
N GLU A 164 4.45 6.32 -10.94
CA GLU A 164 3.72 6.93 -9.84
C GLU A 164 4.13 6.35 -8.47
N CYS A 165 4.40 5.03 -8.40
CA CYS A 165 4.95 4.42 -7.19
C CYS A 165 6.31 5.03 -6.82
N ASP A 166 7.20 5.19 -7.79
CA ASP A 166 8.51 5.82 -7.60
C ASP A 166 8.35 7.27 -7.07
N ALA A 167 7.43 8.05 -7.63
CA ALA A 167 7.16 9.41 -7.19
C ALA A 167 6.63 9.49 -5.76
N ILE A 168 5.79 8.55 -5.33
CA ILE A 168 5.30 8.47 -3.94
C ILE A 168 6.45 8.16 -2.99
N ILE A 169 7.28 7.14 -3.32
CA ILE A 169 8.42 6.72 -2.49
C ILE A 169 9.42 7.87 -2.36
N GLU A 170 9.76 8.54 -3.46
CA GLU A 170 10.66 9.68 -3.47
C GLU A 170 10.14 10.84 -2.61
N ALA A 171 8.85 11.17 -2.72
CA ALA A 171 8.23 12.23 -1.94
C ALA A 171 8.29 11.94 -0.43
N CYS A 172 7.95 10.71 -0.01
CA CYS A 172 8.01 10.30 1.38
C CYS A 172 9.44 10.28 1.91
N SER A 173 10.39 9.76 1.13
CA SER A 173 11.81 9.75 1.49
C SER A 173 12.39 11.15 1.64
N THR A 174 12.09 12.05 0.69
CA THR A 174 12.55 13.45 0.70
C THR A 174 12.00 14.21 1.90
N ALA A 175 10.73 13.96 2.27
CA ALA A 175 10.10 14.58 3.44
C ALA A 175 10.50 13.93 4.77
N GLY A 176 11.23 12.81 4.76
CA GLY A 176 11.60 12.06 5.97
C GLY A 176 10.41 11.39 6.66
N VAL A 177 9.30 11.16 5.94
CA VAL A 177 8.09 10.52 6.49
C VAL A 177 8.03 9.04 6.13
N LYS A 178 7.27 8.26 6.92
CA LYS A 178 7.08 6.83 6.68
C LYS A 178 5.97 6.60 5.66
N LEU A 179 6.15 5.57 4.81
CA LEU A 179 5.18 5.12 3.82
C LEU A 179 4.81 3.65 4.07
N GLY A 180 3.52 3.37 4.20
CA GLY A 180 2.94 2.02 4.22
C GLY A 180 1.91 1.86 3.10
N VAL A 181 1.73 0.64 2.62
CA VAL A 181 0.69 0.29 1.66
C VAL A 181 -0.45 -0.44 2.36
N GLY A 182 -1.69 -0.22 1.95
CA GLY A 182 -2.91 -0.79 2.52
C GLY A 182 -3.07 -2.30 2.31
N TYR A 183 -1.99 -3.06 2.48
CA TYR A 183 -1.96 -4.52 2.35
C TYR A 183 -2.28 -5.20 3.69
N ARG A 184 -3.54 -5.13 4.10
CA ARG A 184 -4.07 -5.62 5.39
C ARG A 184 -3.71 -7.07 5.73
N LEU A 185 -3.57 -7.94 4.72
CA LEU A 185 -3.25 -9.35 4.92
C LEU A 185 -1.84 -9.57 5.49
N HIS A 186 -0.91 -8.63 5.31
CA HIS A 186 0.42 -8.73 5.93
C HIS A 186 0.39 -8.65 7.46
N SER A 187 -0.67 -8.09 8.04
CA SER A 187 -0.88 -8.04 9.50
C SER A 187 -1.80 -9.16 10.01
N GLU A 188 -2.34 -9.97 9.12
CA GLU A 188 -3.34 -10.96 9.43
C GLU A 188 -2.71 -12.31 9.86
N PRO A 189 -3.16 -12.95 10.95
CA PRO A 189 -2.48 -14.12 11.55
C PRO A 189 -2.33 -15.33 10.63
N TYR A 190 -3.34 -15.69 9.82
CA TYR A 190 -3.25 -16.83 8.88
C TYR A 190 -2.20 -16.56 7.79
N THR A 191 -2.16 -15.34 7.26
CA THR A 191 -1.15 -14.93 6.27
C THR A 191 0.24 -14.91 6.88
N GLN A 192 0.38 -14.44 8.12
CA GLN A 192 1.65 -14.48 8.85
C GLN A 192 2.12 -15.92 9.09
N GLU A 193 1.18 -16.85 9.37
CA GLU A 193 1.50 -18.27 9.60
C GLU A 193 2.02 -18.93 8.32
N VAL A 194 1.33 -18.78 7.17
CA VAL A 194 1.83 -19.39 5.93
C VAL A 194 3.19 -18.80 5.51
N GLN A 195 3.41 -17.50 5.75
CA GLN A 195 4.73 -16.88 5.54
C GLN A 195 5.79 -17.46 6.49
N ARG A 196 5.42 -17.79 7.75
CA ARG A 196 6.31 -18.45 8.71
C ARG A 196 6.66 -19.87 8.22
N MET A 197 5.66 -20.65 7.82
CA MET A 197 5.85 -22.01 7.30
C MET A 197 6.83 -22.03 6.12
N VAL A 198 6.71 -21.07 5.20
CA VAL A 198 7.62 -20.94 4.06
C VAL A 198 9.04 -20.54 4.50
N ARG A 199 9.17 -19.55 5.39
CA ARG A 199 10.49 -19.11 5.89
C ARG A 199 11.22 -20.20 6.68
N GLU A 200 10.50 -20.99 7.45
CA GLU A 200 11.04 -22.05 8.31
C GLU A 200 11.15 -23.39 7.57
N ASN A 201 10.84 -23.39 6.25
CA ASN A 201 10.87 -24.56 5.40
C ASN A 201 10.03 -25.75 5.94
N THR A 202 8.90 -25.43 6.62
CA THR A 202 8.05 -26.43 7.28
C THR A 202 7.51 -27.48 6.31
N ILE A 203 7.19 -27.08 5.06
CA ILE A 203 6.68 -27.99 4.03
C ILE A 203 7.76 -28.39 3.00
N GLY A 204 9.03 -28.15 3.31
CA GLY A 204 10.15 -28.45 2.42
C GLY A 204 10.25 -27.48 1.23
N ASP A 205 11.00 -27.89 0.20
CA ASP A 205 11.20 -27.09 -1.00
C ASP A 205 9.89 -26.93 -1.78
N ILE A 206 9.47 -25.70 -1.99
CA ILE A 206 8.20 -25.40 -2.68
C ILE A 206 8.35 -25.72 -4.17
N HIS A 207 7.41 -26.48 -4.72
CA HIS A 207 7.33 -26.82 -6.14
C HIS A 207 6.26 -26.00 -6.84
N PHE A 208 5.09 -25.84 -6.21
CA PHE A 208 3.91 -25.31 -6.84
C PHE A 208 3.10 -24.44 -5.89
N VAL A 209 2.63 -23.30 -6.40
CA VAL A 209 1.69 -22.41 -5.71
C VAL A 209 0.52 -22.10 -6.63
N SER A 210 -0.71 -22.06 -6.07
CA SER A 210 -1.92 -21.60 -6.76
C SER A 210 -2.62 -20.54 -5.91
N ALA A 211 -2.98 -19.40 -6.53
CA ALA A 211 -3.62 -18.31 -5.82
C ALA A 211 -4.73 -17.67 -6.64
N ASP A 212 -5.93 -17.61 -6.07
CA ASP A 212 -7.11 -17.07 -6.72
C ASP A 212 -7.74 -15.97 -5.85
N ALA A 213 -8.02 -14.81 -6.46
CA ALA A 213 -8.75 -13.72 -5.82
C ALA A 213 -9.74 -13.12 -6.82
N ALA A 214 -11.00 -13.42 -6.65
CA ALA A 214 -12.05 -13.02 -7.57
C ALA A 214 -13.39 -12.83 -6.86
N TYR A 215 -14.24 -12.00 -7.42
CA TYR A 215 -15.64 -11.87 -7.00
C TYR A 215 -16.53 -11.55 -8.20
N LEU A 216 -17.80 -11.95 -8.10
CA LEU A 216 -18.77 -11.69 -9.14
C LEU A 216 -19.33 -10.26 -9.00
N SER A 217 -18.93 -9.37 -9.91
CA SER A 217 -19.44 -8.01 -10.00
C SER A 217 -20.80 -8.00 -10.70
N ARG A 218 -21.83 -7.56 -9.95
CA ARG A 218 -23.22 -7.40 -10.44
C ARG A 218 -23.74 -5.97 -10.26
N GLY A 219 -22.87 -5.05 -9.86
CA GLY A 219 -23.24 -3.68 -9.53
C GLY A 219 -23.37 -2.77 -10.75
N ASN A 220 -23.42 -1.45 -10.48
CA ASN A 220 -23.49 -0.42 -11.52
C ASN A 220 -22.27 -0.53 -12.46
N PRO A 221 -22.48 -0.64 -13.80
CA PRO A 221 -21.37 -0.65 -14.79
C PRO A 221 -20.60 0.68 -14.81
N ASP A 222 -21.20 1.79 -14.35
CA ASP A 222 -20.55 3.10 -14.31
C ASP A 222 -19.72 3.34 -13.04
N GLN A 223 -19.53 2.32 -12.19
CA GLN A 223 -18.68 2.45 -11.00
C GLN A 223 -17.22 2.71 -11.40
N TRP A 224 -16.50 3.51 -10.58
CA TRP A 224 -15.13 3.93 -10.87
C TRP A 224 -14.15 2.78 -11.13
N ARG A 225 -14.38 1.60 -10.53
CA ARG A 225 -13.56 0.40 -10.73
C ARG A 225 -13.63 -0.19 -12.12
N LEU A 226 -14.70 0.11 -12.86
CA LEU A 226 -14.90 -0.28 -14.26
C LEU A 226 -14.57 0.86 -15.25
N ASN A 227 -13.99 1.95 -14.76
CA ASN A 227 -13.47 3.04 -15.57
C ASN A 227 -11.94 3.03 -15.49
N LYS A 228 -11.28 2.63 -16.56
CA LYS A 228 -9.81 2.48 -16.62
C LYS A 228 -9.05 3.76 -16.27
N ALA A 229 -9.59 4.93 -16.61
CA ALA A 229 -8.95 6.21 -16.28
C ALA A 229 -8.91 6.49 -14.77
N LEU A 230 -9.81 5.88 -14.00
CA LEU A 230 -9.86 6.01 -12.53
C LEU A 230 -9.22 4.83 -11.80
N SER A 231 -9.36 3.64 -12.35
CA SER A 231 -8.90 2.39 -11.71
C SER A 231 -7.51 1.93 -12.18
N GLY A 232 -7.04 2.39 -13.34
CA GLY A 232 -5.81 1.89 -13.97
C GLY A 232 -5.96 0.54 -14.69
N GLY A 233 -7.05 -0.18 -14.45
CA GLY A 233 -7.36 -1.50 -15.00
C GLY A 233 -8.59 -2.10 -14.34
N GLY A 234 -8.82 -3.40 -14.51
CA GLY A 234 -10.00 -4.11 -14.01
C GLY A 234 -9.71 -5.04 -12.81
N ALA A 235 -10.00 -6.33 -13.02
CA ALA A 235 -9.84 -7.35 -12.00
C ALA A 235 -8.38 -7.44 -11.48
N LEU A 236 -7.39 -7.29 -12.36
CA LEU A 236 -5.98 -7.34 -11.99
C LEU A 236 -5.62 -6.25 -10.99
N MET A 237 -6.00 -5.01 -11.26
CA MET A 237 -5.72 -3.87 -10.37
C MET A 237 -6.47 -3.97 -9.04
N ASN A 238 -7.70 -4.52 -9.05
CA ASN A 238 -8.52 -4.56 -7.85
C ASN A 238 -8.24 -5.80 -6.97
N MET A 239 -8.34 -6.99 -7.54
CA MET A 239 -8.21 -8.27 -6.83
C MET A 239 -6.90 -9.00 -7.15
N GLY A 240 -6.37 -8.85 -8.37
CA GLY A 240 -5.18 -9.55 -8.82
C GLY A 240 -3.94 -9.26 -8.00
N VAL A 241 -3.83 -8.08 -7.40
CA VAL A 241 -2.75 -7.77 -6.44
C VAL A 241 -2.74 -8.73 -5.22
N TYR A 242 -3.90 -9.23 -4.79
CA TYR A 242 -3.95 -10.26 -3.74
C TYR A 242 -3.44 -11.61 -4.25
N SER A 243 -3.81 -12.02 -5.48
CA SER A 243 -3.30 -13.26 -6.09
C SER A 243 -1.79 -13.19 -6.31
N ILE A 244 -1.26 -12.06 -6.80
CA ILE A 244 0.18 -11.81 -6.96
C ILE A 244 0.89 -11.98 -5.62
N GLN A 245 0.42 -11.31 -4.58
CA GLN A 245 1.02 -11.40 -3.25
C GLN A 245 0.92 -12.80 -2.66
N SER A 246 -0.21 -13.49 -2.85
CA SER A 246 -0.40 -14.87 -2.40
C SER A 246 0.60 -15.83 -3.08
N CYS A 247 0.89 -15.66 -4.37
CA CYS A 247 1.96 -16.41 -5.03
C CYS A 247 3.33 -16.13 -4.40
N ILE A 248 3.62 -14.85 -4.08
CA ILE A 248 4.88 -14.47 -3.44
C ILE A 248 4.97 -15.00 -2.01
N TYR A 249 3.87 -14.97 -1.22
CA TYR A 249 3.84 -15.59 0.11
C TYR A 249 4.13 -17.08 0.06
N GLY A 250 3.44 -17.78 -0.87
CA GLY A 250 3.57 -19.20 -1.04
C GLY A 250 4.95 -19.65 -1.50
N CYS A 251 5.64 -18.83 -2.31
CA CYS A 251 6.98 -19.14 -2.81
C CYS A 251 8.11 -18.59 -1.91
N GLY A 252 7.86 -17.59 -1.08
CA GLY A 252 8.87 -16.95 -0.23
C GLY A 252 9.93 -16.15 -1.00
N LYS A 253 9.72 -15.91 -2.30
CA LYS A 253 10.68 -15.29 -3.24
C LYS A 253 9.91 -14.37 -4.20
N ASN A 254 10.61 -13.50 -4.91
CA ASN A 254 10.04 -12.76 -6.04
C ASN A 254 10.12 -13.58 -7.33
N PRO A 255 9.12 -13.48 -8.24
CA PRO A 255 9.16 -14.18 -9.52
C PRO A 255 10.23 -13.59 -10.45
N VAL A 256 10.75 -14.44 -11.36
CA VAL A 256 11.75 -14.07 -12.39
C VAL A 256 11.12 -13.90 -13.77
N SER A 257 9.91 -14.39 -13.97
CA SER A 257 9.17 -14.20 -15.21
C SER A 257 7.66 -14.39 -15.00
N VAL A 258 6.87 -13.89 -15.96
CA VAL A 258 5.42 -14.10 -16.01
C VAL A 258 4.93 -14.29 -17.45
N SER A 259 3.94 -15.17 -17.63
CA SER A 259 3.11 -15.29 -18.83
C SER A 259 1.64 -15.16 -18.44
N ALA A 260 0.83 -14.42 -19.20
CA ALA A 260 -0.54 -14.13 -18.84
C ALA A 260 -1.48 -14.08 -20.04
N GLN A 261 -2.75 -14.37 -19.78
CA GLN A 261 -3.85 -14.28 -20.73
C GLN A 261 -5.04 -13.57 -20.12
N GLU A 262 -5.79 -12.83 -20.95
CA GLU A 262 -7.02 -12.16 -20.59
C GLU A 262 -8.21 -12.82 -21.27
N PHE A 263 -9.33 -12.92 -20.57
CA PHE A 263 -10.59 -13.46 -21.08
C PHE A 263 -11.72 -12.52 -20.71
N SER A 264 -12.64 -12.31 -21.64
CA SER A 264 -13.86 -11.55 -21.41
C SER A 264 -15.07 -12.32 -21.94
N THR A 265 -16.04 -12.54 -21.07
CA THR A 265 -17.33 -13.16 -21.40
C THR A 265 -18.48 -12.16 -21.32
N ARG A 266 -18.22 -10.96 -20.80
CA ARG A 266 -19.17 -9.84 -20.66
C ARG A 266 -18.56 -8.53 -21.14
N PRO A 267 -18.14 -8.42 -22.43
CA PRO A 267 -17.44 -7.25 -22.95
C PRO A 267 -18.26 -5.97 -22.89
N GLU A 268 -19.58 -6.05 -22.91
CA GLU A 268 -20.50 -4.91 -22.77
C GLU A 268 -20.49 -4.31 -21.35
N TYR A 269 -20.11 -5.11 -20.34
CA TYR A 269 -19.99 -4.68 -18.95
C TYR A 269 -18.55 -4.22 -18.62
N PHE A 270 -17.55 -4.91 -19.14
CA PHE A 270 -16.12 -4.61 -18.96
C PHE A 270 -15.53 -3.92 -20.19
N LYS A 271 -16.02 -2.71 -20.52
CA LYS A 271 -15.75 -2.03 -21.80
C LYS A 271 -14.29 -1.65 -22.02
N ASP A 272 -13.59 -1.23 -20.96
CA ASP A 272 -12.21 -0.74 -21.01
C ASP A 272 -11.32 -1.31 -19.90
N THR A 273 -11.85 -2.25 -19.14
CA THR A 273 -11.15 -2.91 -18.03
C THR A 273 -11.16 -4.41 -18.21
N ASP A 274 -10.11 -5.07 -17.73
CA ASP A 274 -10.00 -6.53 -17.75
C ASP A 274 -11.08 -7.16 -16.86
N GLU A 275 -11.69 -8.25 -17.37
CA GLU A 275 -12.68 -9.06 -16.64
C GLU A 275 -12.00 -10.18 -15.87
N THR A 276 -11.24 -11.03 -16.59
CA THR A 276 -10.58 -12.22 -16.05
C THR A 276 -9.17 -12.32 -16.60
N ILE A 277 -8.19 -12.46 -15.72
CA ILE A 277 -6.79 -12.70 -16.08
C ILE A 277 -6.32 -13.97 -15.37
N THR A 278 -5.64 -14.83 -16.13
CA THR A 278 -4.83 -15.93 -15.61
C THR A 278 -3.36 -15.64 -15.88
N ALA A 279 -2.48 -15.96 -14.94
CA ALA A 279 -1.05 -15.81 -15.15
C ALA A 279 -0.27 -16.96 -14.51
N GLN A 280 0.86 -17.28 -15.11
CA GLN A 280 1.83 -18.24 -14.63
C GLN A 280 3.15 -17.53 -14.36
N PHE A 281 3.71 -17.76 -13.18
CA PHE A 281 5.00 -17.23 -12.75
C PHE A 281 6.05 -18.33 -12.64
N GLU A 282 7.28 -17.99 -12.94
CA GLU A 282 8.47 -18.77 -12.59
C GLU A 282 9.21 -18.08 -11.47
N PHE A 283 9.70 -18.86 -10.52
CA PHE A 283 10.49 -18.41 -9.39
C PHE A 283 11.88 -19.07 -9.38
N PRO A 284 12.87 -18.51 -8.68
CA PRO A 284 14.18 -19.16 -8.54
C PRO A 284 14.06 -20.55 -7.90
N GLY A 285 14.77 -21.54 -8.44
CA GLY A 285 14.78 -22.93 -7.93
C GLY A 285 13.64 -23.77 -8.49
N ASP A 286 13.24 -23.50 -9.75
CA ASP A 286 12.25 -24.29 -10.52
C ASP A 286 10.85 -24.33 -9.89
N THR A 287 10.56 -23.42 -8.97
CA THR A 287 9.23 -23.25 -8.40
C THR A 287 8.35 -22.52 -9.41
N VAL A 288 7.13 -23.01 -9.61
CA VAL A 288 6.11 -22.36 -10.44
C VAL A 288 4.91 -21.94 -9.62
N ALA A 289 4.30 -20.82 -9.99
CA ALA A 289 3.01 -20.43 -9.44
C ALA A 289 2.04 -20.06 -10.54
N GLN A 290 0.76 -20.29 -10.28
CA GLN A 290 -0.34 -19.82 -11.12
C GLN A 290 -1.28 -18.94 -10.32
N MET A 291 -1.85 -17.94 -10.98
CA MET A 291 -2.91 -17.12 -10.39
C MET A 291 -4.10 -16.95 -11.33
N MET A 292 -5.26 -16.74 -10.73
CA MET A 292 -6.44 -16.23 -11.41
C MET A 292 -7.01 -15.05 -10.64
N THR A 293 -7.47 -14.05 -11.40
CA THR A 293 -8.27 -12.94 -10.87
C THR A 293 -9.43 -12.65 -11.79
N SER A 294 -10.59 -12.31 -11.22
CA SER A 294 -11.78 -12.04 -12.01
C SER A 294 -12.76 -11.13 -11.28
N HIS A 295 -13.46 -10.30 -12.05
CA HIS A 295 -14.69 -9.63 -11.64
C HIS A 295 -15.96 -10.38 -12.08
N ASN A 296 -15.81 -11.59 -12.62
CA ASN A 296 -16.91 -12.41 -13.14
C ASN A 296 -16.84 -13.89 -12.67
N ALA A 297 -16.11 -14.16 -11.62
CA ALA A 297 -16.04 -15.47 -10.96
C ALA A 297 -15.98 -15.30 -9.45
N ASN A 298 -16.25 -16.39 -8.70
CA ASN A 298 -15.99 -16.42 -7.26
C ASN A 298 -14.85 -17.40 -7.00
N ALA A 299 -13.71 -16.89 -6.54
CA ALA A 299 -12.58 -17.69 -6.12
C ALA A 299 -11.78 -16.93 -5.06
N ASN A 300 -11.31 -17.63 -4.03
CA ASN A 300 -10.61 -17.01 -2.91
C ASN A 300 -9.75 -18.03 -2.20
N ARG A 301 -8.59 -18.34 -2.77
CA ARG A 301 -7.75 -19.46 -2.33
C ARG A 301 -6.27 -19.11 -2.45
N LEU A 302 -5.48 -19.63 -1.52
CA LEU A 302 -4.03 -19.80 -1.61
C LEU A 302 -3.69 -21.23 -1.27
N TYR A 303 -2.98 -21.93 -2.16
CA TYR A 303 -2.46 -23.28 -1.95
C TYR A 303 -0.97 -23.31 -2.29
N ALA A 304 -0.16 -23.98 -1.48
CA ALA A 304 1.24 -24.25 -1.75
C ALA A 304 1.59 -25.70 -1.42
N SER A 305 2.45 -26.30 -2.25
CA SER A 305 2.94 -27.67 -2.09
C SER A 305 4.45 -27.71 -2.24
N GLY A 306 5.09 -28.43 -1.34
CA GLY A 306 6.54 -28.66 -1.33
C GLY A 306 6.87 -30.14 -1.10
N THR A 307 8.18 -30.44 -0.98
CA THR A 307 8.68 -31.81 -0.79
C THR A 307 8.23 -32.46 0.51
N GLY A 308 7.95 -31.67 1.55
CA GLY A 308 7.59 -32.15 2.89
C GLY A 308 6.12 -32.01 3.24
N GLY A 309 5.32 -31.36 2.39
CA GLY A 309 3.91 -31.15 2.70
C GLY A 309 3.23 -30.07 1.88
N TRP A 310 2.13 -29.56 2.40
CA TRP A 310 1.32 -28.52 1.76
C TRP A 310 0.60 -27.66 2.79
N PHE A 311 0.15 -26.48 2.37
CA PHE A 311 -0.85 -25.68 3.09
C PHE A 311 -1.87 -25.07 2.14
N GLU A 312 -3.04 -24.74 2.69
CA GLU A 312 -4.12 -24.04 2.00
C GLU A 312 -4.78 -23.02 2.93
N LEU A 313 -5.06 -21.83 2.39
CA LEU A 313 -6.02 -20.88 2.96
C LEU A 313 -7.22 -20.78 2.03
N ASN A 314 -8.44 -21.01 2.57
CA ASN A 314 -9.69 -20.92 1.81
C ASN A 314 -10.88 -20.65 2.77
N PRO A 315 -11.40 -19.38 2.80
CA PRO A 315 -10.96 -18.22 2.02
C PRO A 315 -9.60 -17.66 2.49
N ALA A 316 -8.82 -17.10 1.54
CA ALA A 316 -7.50 -16.51 1.78
C ALA A 316 -7.51 -14.98 1.87
N ASN A 317 -8.47 -14.29 1.22
CA ASN A 317 -8.43 -12.85 0.99
C ASN A 317 -9.66 -12.08 1.52
N ASN A 318 -10.54 -12.70 2.29
CA ASN A 318 -11.71 -12.06 2.89
C ASN A 318 -11.31 -11.09 4.01
N TYR A 319 -12.24 -10.24 4.43
CA TYR A 319 -12.08 -9.40 5.63
C TYR A 319 -12.15 -10.22 6.94
N GLY A 320 -12.38 -11.52 6.83
CA GLY A 320 -12.47 -12.50 7.89
C GLY A 320 -13.90 -13.11 8.01
N PRO A 321 -14.01 -14.22 8.70
CA PRO A 321 -12.89 -15.08 9.11
C PRO A 321 -12.18 -15.72 7.91
N LEU A 322 -10.88 -15.96 8.03
CA LEU A 322 -10.13 -16.85 7.15
C LEU A 322 -10.19 -18.29 7.66
N SER A 323 -9.79 -19.24 6.83
CA SER A 323 -9.70 -20.64 7.19
C SER A 323 -8.46 -21.26 6.56
N GLY A 324 -7.76 -22.12 7.28
CA GLY A 324 -6.53 -22.70 6.82
C GLY A 324 -6.35 -24.15 7.24
N GLN A 325 -5.63 -24.90 6.42
CA GLN A 325 -5.22 -26.29 6.66
C GLN A 325 -3.79 -26.51 6.16
N SER A 326 -3.12 -27.49 6.71
CA SER A 326 -1.81 -27.95 6.24
C SER A 326 -1.69 -29.46 6.43
N SER A 327 -0.63 -30.05 5.84
CA SER A 327 -0.27 -31.45 6.09
C SER A 327 0.05 -31.74 7.57
N GLU A 328 0.33 -30.72 8.39
CA GLU A 328 0.56 -30.85 9.83
C GLU A 328 -0.72 -30.70 10.66
N GLY A 329 -1.83 -30.29 10.03
CA GLY A 329 -3.12 -30.09 10.70
C GLY A 329 -3.77 -28.74 10.37
N PRO A 330 -4.86 -28.40 11.09
CA PRO A 330 -5.58 -27.16 10.85
C PRO A 330 -4.77 -25.94 11.27
N ILE A 331 -4.83 -24.89 10.45
CA ILE A 331 -4.35 -23.55 10.79
C ILE A 331 -5.54 -22.79 11.38
N SER A 332 -5.47 -22.37 12.64
CA SER A 332 -6.61 -21.75 13.35
C SER A 332 -6.16 -20.62 14.25
N PHE A 333 -6.73 -19.44 14.03
CA PHE A 333 -6.50 -18.24 14.84
C PHE A 333 -7.83 -17.57 15.18
N PRO A 334 -7.92 -16.87 16.32
CA PRO A 334 -9.06 -16.02 16.62
C PRO A 334 -9.24 -14.95 15.54
N HIS A 335 -10.51 -14.66 15.21
CA HIS A 335 -10.80 -13.57 14.29
C HIS A 335 -10.41 -12.21 14.88
N GLU A 336 -9.59 -11.46 14.16
CA GLU A 336 -9.28 -10.06 14.47
C GLU A 336 -9.50 -9.18 13.24
N SER A 337 -9.83 -7.90 13.46
CA SER A 337 -9.94 -6.92 12.39
C SER A 337 -8.56 -6.70 11.75
N GLN A 338 -8.42 -7.11 10.49
CA GLN A 338 -7.18 -6.98 9.72
C GLN A 338 -6.79 -5.51 9.55
N GLN A 339 -7.79 -4.63 9.41
CA GLN A 339 -7.59 -3.19 9.27
C GLN A 339 -7.08 -2.56 10.57
N LYS A 340 -7.61 -3.00 11.72
CA LYS A 340 -7.09 -2.61 13.04
C LYS A 340 -5.63 -3.01 13.18
N LEU A 341 -5.31 -4.27 12.88
CA LEU A 341 -3.95 -4.79 12.96
C LEU A 341 -2.99 -4.01 12.06
N GLN A 342 -3.37 -3.77 10.79
CA GLN A 342 -2.56 -3.02 9.82
C GLN A 342 -2.25 -1.60 10.30
N MET A 343 -3.26 -0.87 10.80
CA MET A 343 -3.08 0.51 11.26
C MET A 343 -2.25 0.58 12.55
N ASP A 344 -2.45 -0.35 13.48
CA ASP A 344 -1.63 -0.46 14.68
C ASP A 344 -0.18 -0.87 14.37
N ASP A 345 0.06 -1.79 13.44
CA ASP A 345 1.41 -2.19 13.03
C ASP A 345 2.16 -1.03 12.37
N PHE A 346 1.49 -0.24 11.52
CA PHE A 346 2.12 0.95 10.94
C PHE A 346 2.38 2.04 11.99
N ALA A 347 1.45 2.26 12.92
CA ALA A 347 1.67 3.17 14.03
C ALA A 347 2.84 2.71 14.93
N ARG A 348 2.97 1.40 15.20
CA ARG A 348 4.13 0.83 15.92
C ARG A 348 5.44 1.01 15.16
N HIS A 349 5.42 0.89 13.83
CA HIS A 349 6.59 1.21 13.01
C HIS A 349 7.07 2.66 13.23
N ILE A 350 6.14 3.60 13.30
CA ILE A 350 6.47 5.01 13.54
C ILE A 350 6.94 5.25 14.97
N LEU A 351 6.19 4.75 15.97
CA LEU A 351 6.42 5.04 17.38
C LEU A 351 7.63 4.31 17.97
N PHE A 352 7.88 3.08 17.54
CA PHE A 352 8.80 2.16 18.21
C PHE A 352 9.87 1.58 17.28
N GLY A 353 9.84 1.92 15.98
CA GLY A 353 10.78 1.37 15.00
C GLY A 353 10.53 -0.11 14.67
N SER A 354 9.33 -0.65 14.96
CA SER A 354 8.94 -2.00 14.55
C SER A 354 9.07 -2.16 13.03
N PRO A 355 9.24 -3.39 12.49
CA PRO A 355 9.28 -3.59 11.04
C PRO A 355 8.06 -3.03 10.33
N ASN A 356 8.25 -2.39 9.17
CA ASN A 356 7.16 -2.04 8.28
C ASN A 356 6.75 -3.29 7.49
N LEU A 357 5.55 -3.80 7.74
CA LEU A 357 5.09 -5.06 7.13
C LEU A 357 4.71 -4.90 5.65
N ALA A 358 4.35 -3.69 5.23
CA ALA A 358 3.93 -3.39 3.86
C ALA A 358 4.54 -2.07 3.39
N PRO A 359 5.87 -2.01 3.14
CA PRO A 359 6.54 -0.79 2.70
C PRO A 359 6.18 -0.41 1.26
N GLY A 360 6.45 0.84 0.88
CA GLY A 360 6.17 1.37 -0.45
C GLY A 360 6.82 0.56 -1.58
N GLU A 361 8.02 0.05 -1.35
CA GLU A 361 8.76 -0.81 -2.29
C GLU A 361 8.00 -2.10 -2.63
N MET A 362 7.19 -2.62 -1.70
CA MET A 362 6.30 -3.75 -1.97
C MET A 362 5.20 -3.36 -2.96
N GLY A 363 4.57 -2.20 -2.79
CA GLY A 363 3.60 -1.66 -3.73
C GLY A 363 4.20 -1.44 -5.13
N ARG A 364 5.42 -0.90 -5.20
CA ARG A 364 6.17 -0.74 -6.44
C ARG A 364 6.46 -2.07 -7.13
N ARG A 365 6.94 -3.07 -6.39
CA ARG A 365 7.19 -4.43 -6.89
C ARG A 365 5.93 -4.99 -7.54
N ASP A 366 4.81 -4.89 -6.88
CA ASP A 366 3.55 -5.44 -7.37
C ASP A 366 3.09 -4.71 -8.65
N MET A 367 3.33 -3.40 -8.77
CA MET A 367 3.07 -2.66 -10.00
C MET A 367 4.01 -3.07 -11.15
N VAL A 368 5.27 -3.38 -10.90
CA VAL A 368 6.18 -3.97 -11.92
C VAL A 368 5.59 -5.29 -12.44
N ILE A 369 5.08 -6.13 -11.56
CA ILE A 369 4.45 -7.41 -11.95
C ILE A 369 3.15 -7.16 -12.73
N VAL A 370 2.31 -6.24 -12.29
CA VAL A 370 1.06 -5.87 -12.98
C VAL A 370 1.34 -5.36 -14.40
N GLU A 371 2.32 -4.45 -14.57
CA GLU A 371 2.71 -3.95 -15.88
C GLU A 371 3.26 -5.07 -16.80
N ALA A 372 4.02 -6.01 -16.23
CA ALA A 372 4.53 -7.18 -16.95
C ALA A 372 3.40 -8.15 -17.38
N ILE A 373 2.40 -8.37 -16.52
CA ILE A 373 1.20 -9.15 -16.87
C ILE A 373 0.47 -8.51 -18.05
N TYR A 374 0.15 -7.20 -17.97
CA TYR A 374 -0.49 -6.51 -19.09
C TYR A 374 0.38 -6.50 -20.35
N ARG A 375 1.70 -6.45 -20.22
CA ARG A 375 2.61 -6.58 -21.35
C ARG A 375 2.54 -7.97 -21.97
N SER A 376 2.57 -9.03 -21.16
CA SER A 376 2.43 -10.42 -21.62
C SER A 376 1.16 -10.60 -22.43
N ILE A 377 0.02 -10.11 -21.94
CA ILE A 377 -1.28 -10.15 -22.62
C ILE A 377 -1.20 -9.45 -23.99
N ARG A 378 -0.67 -8.23 -24.05
CA ARG A 378 -0.53 -7.48 -25.30
C ARG A 378 0.40 -8.17 -26.31
N GLU A 379 1.36 -8.95 -25.83
CA GLU A 379 2.30 -9.74 -26.64
C GLU A 379 1.82 -11.19 -26.89
N GLY A 380 0.51 -11.46 -26.74
CA GLY A 380 -0.11 -12.77 -27.05
C GLY A 380 0.22 -13.87 -26.04
N GLY A 381 0.47 -13.54 -24.78
CA GLY A 381 0.81 -14.49 -23.73
C GLY A 381 2.32 -14.76 -23.61
N ARG A 382 3.14 -13.94 -24.28
CA ARG A 382 4.60 -14.09 -24.26
C ARG A 382 5.13 -14.01 -22.83
N ARG A 383 6.12 -14.85 -22.53
CA ARG A 383 6.88 -14.81 -21.27
C ARG A 383 7.68 -13.50 -21.16
N ILE A 384 7.41 -12.74 -20.10
CA ILE A 384 8.08 -11.47 -19.79
C ILE A 384 9.04 -11.69 -18.61
N PRO A 385 10.35 -11.42 -18.78
CA PRO A 385 11.28 -11.47 -17.68
C PRO A 385 10.99 -10.35 -16.66
N LEU A 386 11.23 -10.64 -15.40
CA LEU A 386 11.06 -9.72 -14.26
C LEU A 386 12.44 -9.52 -13.61
N ASP A 387 12.87 -8.26 -13.54
CA ASP A 387 14.06 -7.85 -12.79
C ASP A 387 13.61 -7.29 -11.43
N LEU A 388 13.47 -8.18 -10.46
CA LEU A 388 13.04 -7.87 -9.10
C LEU A 388 14.14 -8.24 -8.11
N PRO A 389 14.37 -7.42 -7.05
CA PRO A 389 15.31 -7.76 -6.00
C PRO A 389 14.97 -9.13 -5.39
N GLN A 390 15.93 -10.03 -5.35
CA GLN A 390 15.78 -11.28 -4.62
C GLN A 390 16.08 -11.04 -3.14
N GLY A 391 15.37 -11.74 -2.25
CA GLY A 391 15.56 -11.58 -0.81
C GLY A 391 14.69 -10.49 -0.17
N TYR A 392 13.59 -10.11 -0.79
CA TYR A 392 12.55 -9.33 -0.12
C TYR A 392 11.96 -10.18 1.01
N GLY A 393 12.68 -10.17 2.15
CA GLY A 393 12.26 -10.88 3.34
C GLY A 393 10.94 -10.28 3.84
N PHE A 394 9.92 -11.10 3.96
CA PHE A 394 8.70 -10.70 4.65
C PHE A 394 9.05 -10.30 6.09
N ALA A 395 8.73 -9.07 6.48
CA ALA A 395 8.92 -8.63 7.84
C ALA A 395 8.01 -9.45 8.77
N LYS A 396 8.56 -9.91 9.90
CA LYS A 396 7.75 -10.55 10.94
C LYS A 396 6.97 -9.49 11.70
N ARG A 397 5.72 -9.76 12.00
CA ARG A 397 4.98 -9.04 13.03
C ARG A 397 5.63 -9.36 14.37
N SER A 398 6.07 -8.34 15.08
CA SER A 398 6.67 -8.44 16.42
C SER A 398 5.60 -8.50 17.51
#